data_de2e4d3b5a97f7509a0f471a6305a489
#
_entry.id   de2e4d3b5a97f7509a0f471a6305a489
#
_cell.length_a   1.000
_cell.length_b   1.000
_cell.length_c   1.000
_cell.angle_alpha   90.00
_cell.angle_beta   90.00
_cell.angle_gamma   90.00
#
_symmetry.space_group_name_H-M   'P 1'
#
loop_
_entity.id
_entity.type
_entity.pdbx_description
1 polymer ?
#
loop_
_entity_poly.entity_id
_entity_poly.type
_entity_poly.pdbx_seq_one_letter_code
_entity_poly.pdbx_strand_id
1 'polypeptide(L)'
;FYRVAVFGSARIQTGDKEYQEVRSLASRLTELGCDIVTGGGPGLMEAANEGAASSRGTRKTRSFGLTIAIPYEKANPYLDSVTAHRTFFSRLHHFVRMSQAFVIFPGGIGTALELFMVWQLLQVGFMTERPVVLMGDMWRGLVDWMRREMVPRRLVDGTDLDLVHLASSIDEAGQVIERHKVRFDAAREMLILEKRRAARAGKDGPAVVEPAGQAVR
;
A
#
# COMPACT_ATOMS: atom_id res chain seq x y z
N PHE A 1 8.87 7.18 2.39
CA PHE A 1 7.53 7.20 3.00
C PHE A 1 6.94 5.80 2.94
N TYR A 2 6.20 5.43 3.98
CA TYR A 2 5.45 4.17 4.03
C TYR A 2 3.99 4.48 3.68
N ARG A 3 3.46 3.84 2.64
CA ARG A 3 2.11 4.10 2.12
C ARG A 3 1.25 2.86 2.20
N VAL A 4 0.02 3.04 2.67
CA VAL A 4 -0.98 1.98 2.77
C VAL A 4 -2.10 2.28 1.78
N ALA A 5 -2.31 1.38 0.81
CA ALA A 5 -3.49 1.44 -0.05
C ALA A 5 -4.70 0.86 0.70
N VAL A 6 -5.81 1.56 0.65
CA VAL A 6 -7.09 1.11 1.23
C VAL A 6 -8.10 0.97 0.10
N PHE A 7 -8.60 -0.26 -0.08
CA PHE A 7 -9.63 -0.61 -1.06
C PHE A 7 -10.93 -0.98 -0.36
N GLY A 8 -12.05 -0.63 -0.95
CA GLY A 8 -13.36 -0.93 -0.39
C GLY A 8 -14.50 -0.34 -1.22
N SER A 9 -15.73 -0.58 -0.78
CA SER A 9 -16.95 -0.17 -1.48
C SER A 9 -17.11 1.35 -1.56
N ALA A 10 -17.45 1.85 -2.74
CA ALA A 10 -17.87 3.24 -2.96
C ALA A 10 -19.33 3.52 -2.51
N ARG A 11 -20.08 2.49 -2.08
CA ARG A 11 -21.51 2.58 -1.77
C ARG A 11 -21.85 2.66 -0.29
N ILE A 12 -20.87 2.37 0.58
CA ILE A 12 -21.01 2.46 2.03
C ILE A 12 -21.17 3.93 2.44
N GLN A 13 -22.11 4.21 3.36
CA GLN A 13 -22.44 5.56 3.77
C GLN A 13 -21.74 5.94 5.09
N THR A 14 -21.62 7.24 5.34
CA THR A 14 -20.96 7.80 6.53
C THR A 14 -21.51 7.28 7.86
N GLY A 15 -22.81 6.87 7.90
CA GLY A 15 -23.44 6.29 9.09
C GLY A 15 -23.18 4.81 9.31
N ASP A 16 -22.60 4.11 8.34
CA ASP A 16 -22.41 2.67 8.42
C ASP A 16 -21.20 2.33 9.31
N LYS A 17 -21.28 1.16 9.95
CA LYS A 17 -20.23 0.66 10.84
C LYS A 17 -18.89 0.53 10.11
N GLU A 18 -18.91 -0.01 8.91
CA GLU A 18 -17.73 -0.20 8.07
C GLU A 18 -17.04 1.13 7.73
N TYR A 19 -17.82 2.21 7.51
CA TYR A 19 -17.27 3.54 7.31
C TYR A 19 -16.45 4.00 8.52
N GLN A 20 -17.01 3.85 9.72
CA GLN A 20 -16.34 4.25 10.96
C GLN A 20 -15.10 3.37 11.24
N GLU A 21 -15.15 2.10 10.94
CA GLU A 21 -14.01 1.18 11.07
C GLU A 21 -12.86 1.58 10.14
N VAL A 22 -13.13 1.86 8.87
CA VAL A 22 -12.14 2.33 7.90
C VAL A 22 -11.53 3.66 8.34
N ARG A 23 -12.36 4.61 8.74
CA ARG A 23 -11.93 5.92 9.22
C ARG A 23 -11.01 5.78 10.43
N SER A 24 -11.38 4.94 11.41
CA SER A 24 -10.57 4.69 12.61
C SER A 24 -9.24 4.02 12.30
N LEU A 25 -9.22 3.02 11.41
CA LEU A 25 -7.97 2.37 10.99
C LEU A 25 -7.04 3.36 10.28
N ALA A 26 -7.57 4.14 9.34
CA ALA A 26 -6.78 5.13 8.60
C ALA A 26 -6.21 6.21 9.52
N SER A 27 -6.98 6.66 10.52
CA SER A 27 -6.53 7.56 11.58
C SER A 27 -5.32 6.99 12.32
N ARG A 28 -5.44 5.76 12.83
CA ARG A 28 -4.35 5.05 13.53
C ARG A 28 -3.11 4.89 12.64
N LEU A 29 -3.27 4.48 11.38
CA LEU A 29 -2.14 4.33 10.46
C LEU A 29 -1.43 5.66 10.20
N THR A 30 -2.19 6.75 10.13
CA THR A 30 -1.64 8.10 9.98
C THR A 30 -0.85 8.53 11.21
N GLU A 31 -1.32 8.21 12.42
CA GLU A 31 -0.60 8.42 13.67
C GLU A 31 0.71 7.61 13.74
N LEU A 32 0.75 6.43 13.13
CA LEU A 32 1.98 5.65 12.95
C LEU A 32 2.93 6.23 11.88
N GLY A 33 2.52 7.27 11.16
CA GLY A 33 3.32 7.92 10.13
C GLY A 33 3.20 7.27 8.74
N CYS A 34 2.07 6.61 8.47
CA CYS A 34 1.75 6.11 7.14
C CYS A 34 1.01 7.16 6.31
N ASP A 35 1.34 7.26 5.04
CA ASP A 35 0.47 7.93 4.07
C ASP A 35 -0.67 6.97 3.68
N ILE A 36 -1.84 7.51 3.38
CA ILE A 36 -3.00 6.74 2.92
C ILE A 36 -3.23 6.97 1.42
N VAL A 37 -3.46 5.88 0.70
CA VAL A 37 -3.72 5.89 -0.76
C VAL A 37 -5.05 5.20 -1.02
N THR A 38 -5.95 5.86 -1.73
CA THR A 38 -7.25 5.30 -2.12
C THR A 38 -7.56 5.55 -3.60
N GLY A 39 -8.69 5.04 -4.06
CA GLY A 39 -9.23 5.42 -5.37
C GLY A 39 -9.73 6.87 -5.43
N GLY A 40 -9.80 7.58 -4.31
CA GLY A 40 -10.17 8.99 -4.23
C GLY A 40 -11.68 9.26 -4.36
N GLY A 41 -12.51 8.23 -4.53
CA GLY A 41 -13.95 8.33 -4.65
C GLY A 41 -14.68 8.38 -3.29
N PRO A 42 -16.02 8.20 -3.31
CA PRO A 42 -16.86 8.18 -2.11
C PRO A 42 -16.76 6.86 -1.33
N GLY A 43 -17.53 6.73 -0.28
CA GLY A 43 -17.68 5.51 0.52
C GLY A 43 -16.46 5.21 1.35
N LEU A 44 -15.97 3.97 1.34
CA LEU A 44 -14.83 3.57 2.16
C LEU A 44 -13.51 4.24 1.74
N MET A 45 -13.40 4.70 0.49
CA MET A 45 -12.27 5.52 0.04
C MET A 45 -12.28 6.88 0.75
N GLU A 46 -13.43 7.52 0.82
CA GLU A 46 -13.63 8.77 1.55
C GLU A 46 -13.38 8.59 3.03
N ALA A 47 -13.90 7.52 3.65
CA ALA A 47 -13.66 7.21 5.06
C ALA A 47 -12.16 7.12 5.39
N ALA A 48 -11.38 6.44 4.55
CA ALA A 48 -9.94 6.33 4.73
C ALA A 48 -9.22 7.68 4.59
N ASN A 49 -9.60 8.49 3.60
CA ASN A 49 -9.02 9.81 3.41
C ASN A 49 -9.43 10.78 4.54
N GLU A 50 -10.68 10.73 5.03
CA GLU A 50 -11.14 11.50 6.20
C GLU A 50 -10.36 11.14 7.45
N GLY A 51 -10.19 9.84 7.75
CA GLY A 51 -9.41 9.37 8.88
C GLY A 51 -7.96 9.87 8.82
N ALA A 52 -7.34 9.82 7.66
CA ALA A 52 -6.01 10.36 7.44
C ALA A 52 -5.95 11.89 7.65
N ALA A 53 -6.92 12.63 7.15
CA ALA A 53 -6.96 14.09 7.28
C ALA A 53 -7.15 14.54 8.73
N SER A 54 -7.97 13.82 9.52
CA SER A 54 -8.29 14.17 10.90
C SER A 54 -7.16 13.90 11.92
N SER A 55 -6.20 13.04 11.57
CA SER A 55 -5.20 12.52 12.53
C SER A 55 -3.76 12.88 12.23
N ARG A 56 -3.51 13.84 11.36
CA ARG A 56 -2.13 14.23 10.96
C ARG A 56 -1.29 14.76 12.12
N GLY A 57 -1.88 15.51 13.03
CA GLY A 57 -1.14 16.17 14.11
C GLY A 57 0.07 16.97 13.57
N THR A 58 1.25 16.73 14.15
CA THR A 58 2.53 17.32 13.71
C THR A 58 3.24 16.52 12.61
N ARG A 59 2.71 15.34 12.21
CA ARG A 59 3.34 14.47 11.20
C ARG A 59 3.02 14.95 9.79
N LYS A 60 4.01 14.85 8.91
CA LYS A 60 3.88 15.23 7.48
C LYS A 60 3.31 14.07 6.64
N THR A 61 2.30 13.37 7.15
CA THR A 61 1.59 12.33 6.40
C THR A 61 0.63 12.95 5.39
N ARG A 62 0.35 12.21 4.31
CA ARG A 62 -0.46 12.68 3.20
C ARG A 62 -1.53 11.66 2.82
N SER A 63 -2.61 12.18 2.28
CA SER A 63 -3.75 11.44 1.74
C SER A 63 -3.79 11.58 0.22
N PHE A 64 -3.75 10.45 -0.51
CA PHE A 64 -3.65 10.39 -1.97
C PHE A 64 -4.88 9.73 -2.58
N GLY A 65 -5.37 10.31 -3.67
CA GLY A 65 -6.40 9.72 -4.52
C GLY A 65 -5.86 9.36 -5.90
N LEU A 66 -5.96 8.09 -6.28
CA LEU A 66 -5.69 7.61 -7.62
C LEU A 66 -7.02 7.43 -8.35
N THR A 67 -7.50 8.50 -8.97
CA THR A 67 -8.81 8.53 -9.61
C THR A 67 -8.79 7.97 -11.02
N ILE A 68 -9.97 7.57 -11.50
CA ILE A 68 -10.20 7.23 -12.90
C ILE A 68 -11.41 8.03 -13.38
N ALA A 69 -11.40 8.44 -14.63
CA ALA A 69 -12.52 9.15 -15.23
C ALA A 69 -13.73 8.19 -15.44
N ILE A 70 -14.51 8.01 -14.37
CA ILE A 70 -15.78 7.28 -14.40
C ILE A 70 -16.92 8.31 -14.30
N PRO A 71 -17.95 8.23 -15.13
CA PRO A 71 -19.14 9.07 -14.97
C PRO A 71 -19.72 8.94 -13.56
N TYR A 72 -20.06 10.08 -12.94
CA TYR A 72 -20.69 10.18 -11.63
C TYR A 72 -19.82 9.93 -10.39
N GLU A 73 -18.53 9.62 -10.50
CA GLU A 73 -17.64 9.50 -9.35
C GLU A 73 -16.80 10.78 -9.18
N LYS A 74 -17.08 11.54 -8.12
CA LYS A 74 -16.31 12.75 -7.77
C LYS A 74 -15.24 12.42 -6.76
N ALA A 75 -14.10 13.10 -6.86
CA ALA A 75 -13.06 13.03 -5.84
C ALA A 75 -13.58 13.55 -4.48
N ASN A 76 -13.28 12.85 -3.40
CA ASN A 76 -13.66 13.25 -2.06
C ASN A 76 -12.81 14.45 -1.57
N PRO A 77 -13.31 15.24 -0.58
CA PRO A 77 -12.65 16.48 -0.16
C PRO A 77 -11.41 16.30 0.72
N TYR A 78 -11.07 15.10 1.15
CA TYR A 78 -10.02 14.82 2.13
C TYR A 78 -8.67 14.45 1.50
N LEU A 79 -8.48 14.74 0.23
CA LEU A 79 -7.28 14.41 -0.55
C LEU A 79 -6.28 15.56 -0.56
N ASP A 80 -5.01 15.25 -0.26
CA ASP A 80 -3.91 16.21 -0.45
C ASP A 80 -3.38 16.23 -1.86
N SER A 81 -3.52 15.11 -2.57
CA SER A 81 -3.04 14.98 -3.93
C SER A 81 -3.92 13.98 -4.69
N VAL A 82 -4.25 14.36 -5.91
CA VAL A 82 -5.04 13.53 -6.82
C VAL A 82 -4.23 13.27 -8.08
N THR A 83 -4.20 12.01 -8.50
CA THR A 83 -3.65 11.62 -9.80
C THR A 83 -4.75 10.95 -10.62
N ALA A 84 -5.14 11.57 -11.71
CA ALA A 84 -6.17 11.06 -12.61
C ALA A 84 -5.58 10.07 -13.63
N HIS A 85 -6.23 8.92 -13.78
CA HIS A 85 -5.87 7.89 -14.73
C HIS A 85 -6.91 7.77 -15.83
N ARG A 86 -6.46 7.44 -17.06
CA ARG A 86 -7.34 7.20 -18.22
C ARG A 86 -7.77 5.73 -18.33
N THR A 87 -7.00 4.82 -17.73
CA THR A 87 -7.28 3.38 -17.80
C THR A 87 -7.16 2.73 -16.43
N PHE A 88 -7.91 1.64 -16.21
CA PHE A 88 -7.77 0.81 -15.01
C PHE A 88 -6.35 0.26 -14.86
N PHE A 89 -5.70 -0.15 -15.94
CA PHE A 89 -4.34 -0.71 -15.90
C PHE A 89 -3.32 0.28 -15.37
N SER A 90 -3.31 1.52 -15.85
CA SER A 90 -2.39 2.55 -15.37
C SER A 90 -2.65 2.90 -13.90
N ARG A 91 -3.92 2.90 -13.46
CA ARG A 91 -4.32 3.14 -12.07
C ARG A 91 -3.84 2.00 -11.16
N LEU A 92 -4.15 0.76 -11.52
CA LEU A 92 -3.75 -0.43 -10.76
C LEU A 92 -2.22 -0.52 -10.63
N HIS A 93 -1.49 -0.29 -11.73
CA HIS A 93 -0.02 -0.24 -11.70
C HIS A 93 0.49 0.85 -10.75
N HIS A 94 -0.15 2.01 -10.72
CA HIS A 94 0.24 3.10 -9.82
C HIS A 94 0.02 2.74 -8.34
N PHE A 95 -1.09 2.07 -7.98
CA PHE A 95 -1.29 1.54 -6.64
C PHE A 95 -0.15 0.63 -6.19
N VAL A 96 0.24 -0.32 -7.04
CA VAL A 96 1.33 -1.26 -6.76
C VAL A 96 2.66 -0.54 -6.57
N ARG A 97 2.97 0.42 -7.42
CA ARG A 97 4.24 1.18 -7.33
C ARG A 97 4.30 2.08 -6.10
N MET A 98 3.17 2.60 -5.68
CA MET A 98 3.10 3.62 -4.64
C MET A 98 3.04 3.03 -3.23
N SER A 99 2.45 1.83 -3.05
CA SER A 99 2.07 1.31 -1.75
C SER A 99 3.01 0.21 -1.25
N GLN A 100 3.26 0.19 0.06
CA GLN A 100 4.04 -0.81 0.78
C GLN A 100 3.16 -1.82 1.50
N ALA A 101 1.86 -1.54 1.61
CA ALA A 101 0.87 -2.43 2.22
C ALA A 101 -0.52 -2.16 1.61
N PHE A 102 -1.41 -3.14 1.73
CA PHE A 102 -2.76 -3.08 1.20
C PHE A 102 -3.76 -3.55 2.25
N VAL A 103 -4.82 -2.80 2.46
CA VAL A 103 -5.95 -3.20 3.31
C VAL A 103 -7.21 -3.19 2.47
N ILE A 104 -7.89 -4.31 2.42
CA ILE A 104 -9.05 -4.53 1.57
C ILE A 104 -10.28 -4.77 2.45
N PHE A 105 -11.16 -3.79 2.48
CA PHE A 105 -12.46 -3.86 3.14
C PHE A 105 -13.52 -4.47 2.21
N PRO A 106 -14.69 -4.83 2.74
CA PRO A 106 -15.79 -5.33 1.90
C PRO A 106 -16.09 -4.39 0.75
N GLY A 107 -16.27 -4.96 -0.45
CA GLY A 107 -16.51 -4.16 -1.64
C GLY A 107 -17.02 -4.98 -2.83
N GLY A 108 -17.28 -4.30 -3.92
CA GLY A 108 -17.81 -4.91 -5.14
C GLY A 108 -16.71 -5.44 -6.08
N ILE A 109 -17.08 -5.58 -7.36
CA ILE A 109 -16.21 -6.13 -8.43
C ILE A 109 -14.94 -5.30 -8.59
N GLY A 110 -15.00 -3.96 -8.47
CA GLY A 110 -13.82 -3.11 -8.55
C GLY A 110 -12.82 -3.40 -7.43
N THR A 111 -13.30 -3.56 -6.19
CA THR A 111 -12.47 -3.93 -5.05
C THR A 111 -11.88 -5.34 -5.20
N ALA A 112 -12.66 -6.29 -5.73
CA ALA A 112 -12.18 -7.63 -6.05
C ALA A 112 -11.09 -7.61 -7.13
N LEU A 113 -11.23 -6.79 -8.15
CA LEU A 113 -10.21 -6.60 -9.18
C LEU A 113 -8.88 -6.11 -8.56
N GLU A 114 -8.95 -5.11 -7.68
CA GLU A 114 -7.78 -4.57 -6.97
C GLU A 114 -7.14 -5.63 -6.07
N LEU A 115 -7.95 -6.40 -5.33
CA LEU A 115 -7.48 -7.52 -4.51
C LEU A 115 -6.76 -8.58 -5.36
N PHE A 116 -7.42 -9.12 -6.39
CA PHE A 116 -6.84 -10.19 -7.19
C PHE A 116 -5.58 -9.75 -7.93
N MET A 117 -5.49 -8.48 -8.32
CA MET A 117 -4.27 -7.97 -8.92
C MET A 117 -3.09 -7.99 -7.94
N VAL A 118 -3.25 -7.47 -6.72
CA VAL A 118 -2.17 -7.47 -5.74
C VAL A 118 -1.83 -8.88 -5.27
N TRP A 119 -2.83 -9.75 -5.13
CA TRP A 119 -2.64 -11.15 -4.76
C TRP A 119 -1.86 -11.92 -5.83
N GLN A 120 -2.23 -11.75 -7.11
CA GLN A 120 -1.52 -12.35 -8.23
C GLN A 120 -0.05 -11.92 -8.28
N LEU A 121 0.23 -10.65 -8.04
CA LEU A 121 1.61 -10.14 -8.04
C LEU A 121 2.45 -10.69 -6.88
N LEU A 122 1.83 -10.99 -5.73
CA LEU A 122 2.49 -11.71 -4.64
C LEU A 122 2.77 -13.16 -5.02
N GLN A 123 1.76 -13.87 -5.58
CA GLN A 123 1.85 -15.26 -5.96
C GLN A 123 3.00 -15.53 -6.94
N VAL A 124 3.15 -14.69 -7.95
CA VAL A 124 4.22 -14.85 -8.96
C VAL A 124 5.57 -14.24 -8.53
N GLY A 125 5.69 -13.74 -7.30
CA GLY A 125 6.92 -13.15 -6.78
C GLY A 125 7.32 -11.81 -7.42
N PHE A 126 6.43 -11.19 -8.19
CA PHE A 126 6.68 -9.86 -8.76
C PHE A 126 6.61 -8.76 -7.69
N MET A 127 5.86 -9.00 -6.64
CA MET A 127 5.78 -8.18 -5.45
C MET A 127 6.09 -9.06 -4.24
N THR A 128 7.06 -8.67 -3.41
CA THR A 128 7.49 -9.45 -2.24
C THR A 128 7.26 -8.66 -0.95
N GLU A 129 7.03 -9.40 0.13
CA GLU A 129 7.00 -8.89 1.53
C GLU A 129 6.00 -7.75 1.82
N ARG A 130 5.03 -7.50 0.96
CA ARG A 130 4.01 -6.48 1.21
C ARG A 130 2.76 -7.12 1.81
N PRO A 131 2.34 -6.75 3.02
CA PRO A 131 1.14 -7.31 3.62
C PRO A 131 -0.10 -6.90 2.82
N VAL A 132 -0.96 -7.88 2.56
CA VAL A 132 -2.30 -7.72 2.02
C VAL A 132 -3.27 -8.20 3.10
N VAL A 133 -4.00 -7.27 3.71
CA VAL A 133 -4.90 -7.54 4.82
C VAL A 133 -6.35 -7.48 4.32
N LEU A 134 -7.07 -8.57 4.49
CA LEU A 134 -8.48 -8.71 4.14
C LEU A 134 -9.35 -8.52 5.37
N MET A 135 -10.21 -7.52 5.34
CA MET A 135 -11.09 -7.15 6.45
C MET A 135 -12.51 -7.69 6.26
N GLY A 136 -12.98 -8.42 7.27
CA GLY A 136 -14.36 -8.87 7.34
C GLY A 136 -14.63 -10.27 6.77
N ASP A 137 -15.77 -10.83 7.15
CA ASP A 137 -16.15 -12.21 6.84
C ASP A 137 -16.43 -12.46 5.35
N MET A 138 -16.74 -11.40 4.59
CA MET A 138 -16.92 -11.50 3.14
C MET A 138 -15.71 -12.14 2.46
N TRP A 139 -14.51 -11.71 2.81
CA TRP A 139 -13.28 -12.24 2.21
C TRP A 139 -12.92 -13.63 2.74
N ARG A 140 -13.28 -13.94 3.99
CA ARG A 140 -13.14 -15.29 4.53
C ARG A 140 -13.90 -16.30 3.66
N GLY A 141 -15.15 -15.98 3.29
CA GLY A 141 -15.94 -16.81 2.39
C GLY A 141 -15.26 -17.05 1.03
N LEU A 142 -14.60 -16.03 0.47
CA LEU A 142 -13.83 -16.16 -0.77
C LEU A 142 -12.62 -17.10 -0.59
N VAL A 143 -11.81 -16.90 0.44
CA VAL A 143 -10.63 -17.73 0.72
C VAL A 143 -11.04 -19.19 0.98
N ASP A 144 -12.13 -19.42 1.73
CA ASP A 144 -12.67 -20.76 2.01
C ASP A 144 -13.19 -21.42 0.72
N TRP A 145 -13.83 -20.65 -0.16
CA TRP A 145 -14.24 -21.15 -1.47
C TRP A 145 -13.01 -21.54 -2.31
N MET A 146 -11.98 -20.73 -2.39
CA MET A 146 -10.73 -21.04 -3.11
C MET A 146 -10.06 -22.30 -2.54
N ARG A 147 -10.01 -22.42 -1.20
CA ARG A 147 -9.44 -23.59 -0.51
C ARG A 147 -10.21 -24.88 -0.86
N ARG A 148 -11.53 -24.81 -0.91
CA ARG A 148 -12.40 -25.96 -1.22
C ARG A 148 -12.42 -26.31 -2.71
N GLU A 149 -12.41 -25.31 -3.59
CA GLU A 149 -12.67 -25.55 -5.02
C GLU A 149 -11.39 -25.53 -5.88
N MET A 150 -10.41 -24.71 -5.56
CA MET A 150 -9.23 -24.50 -6.39
C MET A 150 -8.04 -25.37 -5.97
N VAL A 151 -7.77 -25.47 -4.68
CA VAL A 151 -6.61 -26.25 -4.16
C VAL A 151 -6.69 -27.73 -4.53
N PRO A 152 -7.81 -28.46 -4.34
CA PRO A 152 -7.89 -29.88 -4.71
C PRO A 152 -7.74 -30.13 -6.22
N ARG A 153 -8.07 -29.13 -7.03
CA ARG A 153 -7.93 -29.19 -8.50
C ARG A 153 -6.56 -28.70 -8.98
N ARG A 154 -5.65 -28.37 -8.05
CA ARG A 154 -4.31 -27.85 -8.35
C ARG A 154 -4.31 -26.59 -9.23
N LEU A 155 -5.33 -25.73 -9.07
CA LEU A 155 -5.44 -24.45 -9.77
C LEU A 155 -4.69 -23.35 -9.02
N VAL A 156 -4.51 -23.51 -7.71
CA VAL A 156 -3.65 -22.73 -6.82
C VAL A 156 -3.02 -23.66 -5.78
N ASP A 157 -1.89 -23.29 -5.22
CA ASP A 157 -1.31 -23.97 -4.09
C ASP A 157 -1.94 -23.47 -2.77
N GLY A 158 -1.97 -24.34 -1.74
CA GLY A 158 -2.48 -23.95 -0.44
C GLY A 158 -1.72 -22.75 0.16
N THR A 159 -0.42 -22.70 -0.08
CA THR A 159 0.47 -21.61 0.33
C THR A 159 0.16 -20.27 -0.36
N ASP A 160 -0.45 -20.29 -1.53
CA ASP A 160 -0.90 -19.06 -2.20
C ASP A 160 -1.97 -18.32 -1.41
N LEU A 161 -2.79 -19.09 -0.65
CA LEU A 161 -3.84 -18.53 0.20
C LEU A 161 -3.28 -17.90 1.48
N ASP A 162 -2.06 -18.25 1.88
CA ASP A 162 -1.39 -17.70 3.05
C ASP A 162 -0.66 -16.37 2.74
N LEU A 163 -0.65 -15.96 1.48
CA LEU A 163 -0.09 -14.66 1.05
C LEU A 163 -0.94 -13.46 1.48
N VAL A 164 -2.19 -13.71 1.90
CA VAL A 164 -3.10 -12.70 2.41
C VAL A 164 -3.44 -12.95 3.89
N HIS A 165 -3.63 -11.88 4.65
CA HIS A 165 -3.97 -11.94 6.07
C HIS A 165 -5.46 -11.66 6.27
N LEU A 166 -6.21 -12.63 6.75
CA LEU A 166 -7.60 -12.42 7.16
C LEU A 166 -7.61 -11.77 8.55
N ALA A 167 -8.06 -10.54 8.66
CA ALA A 167 -8.18 -9.83 9.93
C ALA A 167 -9.65 -9.69 10.33
N SER A 168 -9.94 -9.97 11.59
CA SER A 168 -11.29 -9.90 12.20
C SER A 168 -11.56 -8.56 12.88
N SER A 169 -10.53 -7.73 13.07
CA SER A 169 -10.64 -6.42 13.70
C SER A 169 -9.68 -5.40 13.12
N ILE A 170 -10.00 -4.11 13.30
CA ILE A 170 -9.11 -3.00 12.91
C ILE A 170 -7.79 -3.03 13.71
N ASP A 171 -7.82 -3.56 14.94
CA ASP A 171 -6.62 -3.70 15.77
C ASP A 171 -5.67 -4.73 15.18
N GLU A 172 -6.18 -5.89 14.78
CA GLU A 172 -5.40 -6.93 14.11
C GLU A 172 -4.78 -6.43 12.81
N ALA A 173 -5.57 -5.77 11.95
CA ALA A 173 -5.08 -5.16 10.72
C ALA A 173 -3.99 -4.11 11.00
N GLY A 174 -4.22 -3.23 11.97
CA GLY A 174 -3.25 -2.22 12.39
C GLY A 174 -1.93 -2.82 12.83
N GLN A 175 -1.96 -3.89 13.64
CA GLN A 175 -0.77 -4.59 14.12
C GLN A 175 0.03 -5.26 12.99
N VAL A 176 -0.64 -5.84 11.98
CA VAL A 176 0.03 -6.43 10.81
C VAL A 176 0.82 -5.34 10.07
N ILE A 177 0.17 -4.20 9.79
CA ILE A 177 0.81 -3.08 9.10
C ILE A 177 1.95 -2.49 9.93
N GLU A 178 1.76 -2.28 11.23
CA GLU A 178 2.76 -1.71 12.13
C GLU A 178 4.04 -2.57 12.19
N ARG A 179 3.89 -3.89 12.37
CA ARG A 179 5.04 -4.83 12.36
C ARG A 179 5.82 -4.78 11.05
N HIS A 180 5.12 -4.70 9.93
CA HIS A 180 5.80 -4.59 8.63
C HIS A 180 6.48 -3.22 8.46
N LYS A 181 5.82 -2.13 8.88
CA LYS A 181 6.38 -0.79 8.82
C LYS A 181 7.67 -0.65 9.61
N VAL A 182 7.74 -1.19 10.81
CA VAL A 182 8.96 -1.18 11.64
C VAL A 182 10.12 -1.85 10.91
N ARG A 183 9.90 -3.02 10.29
CA ARG A 183 10.93 -3.71 9.50
C ARG A 183 11.34 -2.91 8.26
N PHE A 184 10.37 -2.33 7.56
CA PHE A 184 10.61 -1.49 6.40
C PHE A 184 11.44 -0.25 6.74
N ASP A 185 11.13 0.44 7.82
CA ASP A 185 11.86 1.64 8.27
C ASP A 185 13.29 1.29 8.65
N ALA A 186 13.52 0.18 9.38
CA ALA A 186 14.85 -0.30 9.75
C ALA A 186 15.69 -0.66 8.51
N ALA A 187 15.12 -1.39 7.55
CA ALA A 187 15.82 -1.75 6.31
C ALA A 187 16.20 -0.51 5.49
N ARG A 188 15.31 0.47 5.45
CA ARG A 188 15.54 1.75 4.77
C ARG A 188 16.66 2.56 5.43
N GLU A 189 16.72 2.61 6.76
CA GLU A 189 17.80 3.29 7.47
C GLU A 189 19.16 2.64 7.19
N MET A 190 19.23 1.32 7.22
CA MET A 190 20.45 0.58 6.88
C MET A 190 20.93 0.92 5.47
N LEU A 191 20.05 0.89 4.49
CA LEU A 191 20.37 1.24 3.10
C LEU A 191 20.91 2.67 2.96
N ILE A 192 20.35 3.63 3.70
CA ILE A 192 20.81 5.02 3.72
C ILE A 192 22.22 5.10 4.32
N LEU A 193 22.50 4.39 5.42
CA LEU A 193 23.81 4.36 6.06
C LEU A 193 24.87 3.74 5.16
N GLU A 194 24.55 2.63 4.47
CA GLU A 194 25.44 2.00 3.50
C GLU A 194 25.78 2.94 2.34
N LYS A 195 24.79 3.59 1.76
CA LYS A 195 25.03 4.58 0.69
C LYS A 195 25.89 5.75 1.15
N ARG A 196 25.73 6.23 2.40
CA ARG A 196 26.57 7.28 2.98
C ARG A 196 28.01 6.82 3.20
N ARG A 197 28.21 5.56 3.66
CA ARG A 197 29.54 4.96 3.82
C ARG A 197 30.25 4.82 2.47
N ALA A 198 29.57 4.28 1.47
CA ALA A 198 30.11 4.14 0.12
C ALA A 198 30.48 5.49 -0.50
N ALA A 199 29.64 6.53 -0.32
CA ALA A 199 29.92 7.87 -0.81
C ALA A 199 31.11 8.56 -0.11
N ARG A 200 31.40 8.22 1.16
CA ARG A 200 32.61 8.68 1.88
C ARG A 200 33.85 7.95 1.39
N ALA A 201 33.81 6.62 1.30
CA ALA A 201 34.92 5.82 0.82
C ALA A 201 35.37 6.18 -0.62
N GLY A 202 34.42 6.56 -1.49
CA GLY A 202 34.73 7.01 -2.85
C GLY A 202 35.35 8.42 -2.92
N LYS A 203 35.26 9.23 -1.86
CA LYS A 203 35.92 10.54 -1.77
C LYS A 203 37.36 10.48 -1.21
N ASP A 204 37.70 9.41 -0.50
CA ASP A 204 39.02 9.17 0.10
C ASP A 204 39.91 8.29 -0.79
N GLY A 205 39.55 8.07 -2.05
CA GLY A 205 40.37 7.39 -3.04
C GLY A 205 41.65 8.18 -3.31
N PRO A 206 42.81 7.53 -3.60
CA PRO A 206 44.07 8.19 -3.75
C PRO A 206 44.01 9.24 -4.87
N ALA A 207 44.49 10.44 -4.55
CA ALA A 207 44.70 11.48 -5.56
C ALA A 207 45.52 10.93 -6.71
N VAL A 208 44.99 11.00 -7.92
CA VAL A 208 45.76 10.64 -9.12
C VAL A 208 46.93 11.60 -9.18
N VAL A 209 48.12 11.14 -8.87
CA VAL A 209 49.37 11.85 -9.06
C VAL A 209 49.60 11.84 -10.58
N GLU A 210 49.38 12.96 -11.25
CA GLU A 210 49.79 13.13 -12.65
C GLU A 210 51.35 12.96 -12.72
N PRO A 211 51.86 12.14 -13.64
CA PRO A 211 53.31 12.05 -13.84
C PRO A 211 53.80 13.37 -14.42
N ALA A 212 54.77 13.97 -13.71
CA ALA A 212 55.47 15.17 -14.13
C ALA A 212 55.99 15.00 -15.54
N GLY A 213 55.64 15.93 -16.43
CA GLY A 213 56.05 15.93 -17.83
C GLY A 213 57.56 15.86 -17.99
N GLN A 214 58.01 14.90 -18.75
CA GLN A 214 59.39 14.88 -19.28
C GLN A 214 59.45 15.92 -20.41
N ALA A 215 60.19 16.99 -20.17
CA ALA A 215 60.64 17.93 -21.19
C ALA A 215 61.61 17.22 -22.13
N VAL A 216 61.23 17.06 -23.38
CA VAL A 216 62.16 16.62 -24.46
C VAL A 216 62.77 17.88 -25.05
N ARG A 217 64.13 17.87 -25.05
CA ARG A 217 64.95 18.81 -25.80
C ARG A 217 64.93 18.48 -27.31
#